data_e6533458d17f530a1a6ab509a0611d9e
#
_entry.id   e6533458d17f530a1a6ab509a0611d9e
#
_cell.length_a   1.000
_cell.length_b   1.000
_cell.length_c   1.000
_cell.angle_alpha   90.00
_cell.angle_beta   90.00
_cell.angle_gamma   90.00
#
_symmetry.space_group_name_H-M   'P 1'
#
loop_
_entity.id
_entity.type
_entity.pdbx_description
1 polymer ?
#
loop_
_entity_poly.entity_id
_entity_poly.type
_entity_poly.pdbx_seq_one_letter_code
_entity_poly.pdbx_strand_id
1 'polypeptide(L)'
;YVFDGKTASPYKEEDPPCPLSVYGKSKLAGDKGVMKTGIPHIILRSGWVYSLRGSNFLLTMQKLAQTRNQVKVVDDQTGSPTWSRAVAEGTARILEQCRSAKNSAIFSHSGIFNMSCGGETSWFGFATKILELSGLIKDTELISIPTIEYPTPAVRPRNSLLSNMKLK
;
A
#
# COMPACT_ATOMS: atom_id res chain seq x y z
N TYR A 1 2.23 1.82 7.20
CA TYR A 1 0.92 2.24 7.70
C TYR A 1 1.10 3.36 8.73
N VAL A 2 0.87 4.62 8.31
CA VAL A 2 0.97 5.79 9.21
C VAL A 2 -0.38 6.12 9.88
N PHE A 3 -1.45 5.45 9.46
CA PHE A 3 -2.81 5.60 9.99
C PHE A 3 -3.24 4.38 10.83
N ASP A 4 -4.25 4.55 11.69
CA ASP A 4 -4.71 3.52 12.62
C ASP A 4 -5.75 2.54 12.04
N GLY A 5 -6.32 2.83 10.88
CA GLY A 5 -7.29 1.97 10.19
C GLY A 5 -8.69 1.97 10.77
N LYS A 6 -9.08 2.97 11.58
CA LYS A 6 -10.39 3.04 12.22
C LYS A 6 -11.49 3.65 11.35
N THR A 7 -11.12 4.48 10.36
CA THR A 7 -12.11 5.04 9.42
C THR A 7 -12.52 3.99 8.39
N ALA A 8 -13.77 4.06 7.93
CA ALA A 8 -14.26 3.27 6.81
C ALA A 8 -13.91 3.88 5.44
N SER A 9 -13.54 5.16 5.40
CA SER A 9 -13.20 5.88 4.17
C SER A 9 -11.70 5.79 3.86
N PRO A 10 -11.29 5.98 2.60
CA PRO A 10 -9.88 6.14 2.25
C PRO A 10 -9.25 7.35 2.95
N TYR A 11 -8.06 7.16 3.54
CA TYR A 11 -7.32 8.22 4.21
C TYR A 11 -6.81 9.26 3.23
N LYS A 12 -6.98 10.53 3.60
CA LYS A 12 -6.40 11.69 2.92
C LYS A 12 -5.05 12.05 3.53
N GLU A 13 -4.30 12.88 2.85
CA GLU A 13 -2.98 13.33 3.31
C GLU A 13 -3.05 14.21 4.57
N GLU A 14 -4.19 14.91 4.74
CA GLU A 14 -4.47 15.80 5.86
C GLU A 14 -4.97 15.06 7.12
N ASP A 15 -5.38 13.81 6.99
CA ASP A 15 -5.85 13.02 8.13
C ASP A 15 -4.73 12.85 9.17
N PRO A 16 -5.04 12.95 10.46
CA PRO A 16 -4.04 12.86 11.50
C PRO A 16 -3.41 11.47 11.54
N PRO A 17 -2.09 11.35 11.37
CA PRO A 17 -1.41 10.06 11.43
C PRO A 17 -1.40 9.51 12.86
N CYS A 18 -1.76 8.22 12.99
CA CYS A 18 -1.80 7.48 14.26
C CYS A 18 -1.26 6.05 14.06
N PRO A 19 0.06 5.87 13.84
CA PRO A 19 0.62 4.56 13.52
C PRO A 19 0.58 3.60 14.69
N LEU A 20 0.06 2.38 14.45
CA LEU A 20 -0.09 1.31 15.45
C LEU A 20 1.21 0.53 15.69
N SER A 21 2.11 0.48 14.73
CA SER A 21 3.32 -0.34 14.75
C SER A 21 4.60 0.49 14.79
N VAL A 22 5.71 -0.12 15.23
CA VAL A 22 7.05 0.49 15.17
C VAL A 22 7.42 0.86 13.74
N TYR A 23 7.09 0.01 12.77
CA TYR A 23 7.27 0.31 11.35
C TYR A 23 6.53 1.59 10.94
N GLY A 24 5.25 1.71 11.27
CA GLY A 24 4.47 2.92 10.97
C GLY A 24 5.04 4.17 11.64
N LYS A 25 5.47 4.06 12.90
CA LYS A 25 6.12 5.16 13.64
C LYS A 25 7.43 5.59 12.98
N SER A 26 8.26 4.65 12.54
CA SER A 26 9.52 4.95 11.84
C SER A 26 9.28 5.63 10.48
N LYS A 27 8.26 5.21 9.74
CA LYS A 27 7.88 5.88 8.47
C LYS A 27 7.39 7.30 8.70
N LEU A 28 6.53 7.50 9.69
CA LEU A 28 6.07 8.83 10.06
C LEU A 28 7.22 9.74 10.55
N ALA A 29 8.17 9.19 11.29
CA ALA A 29 9.36 9.93 11.69
C ALA A 29 10.20 10.35 10.49
N GLY A 30 10.33 9.49 9.46
CA GLY A 30 10.97 9.83 8.19
C GLY A 30 10.25 10.96 7.47
N ASP A 31 8.92 10.89 7.32
CA ASP A 31 8.11 11.96 6.73
C ASP A 31 8.38 13.30 7.44
N LYS A 32 8.27 13.31 8.78
CA LYS A 32 8.53 14.50 9.61
C LYS A 32 9.97 15.00 9.49
N GLY A 33 10.95 14.09 9.39
CA GLY A 33 12.36 14.44 9.21
C GLY A 33 12.59 15.20 7.90
N VAL A 34 12.03 14.69 6.79
CA VAL A 34 12.10 15.37 5.47
C VAL A 34 11.42 16.74 5.53
N MET A 35 10.20 16.82 6.05
CA MET A 35 9.47 18.09 6.18
C MET A 35 10.19 19.13 7.02
N LYS A 36 10.87 18.71 8.09
CA LYS A 36 11.62 19.60 8.99
C LYS A 36 12.84 20.27 8.32
N THR A 37 13.36 19.71 7.24
CA THR A 37 14.50 20.30 6.51
C THR A 37 14.14 21.62 5.83
N GLY A 38 12.85 21.88 5.57
CA GLY A 38 12.37 23.04 4.84
C GLY A 38 12.71 23.04 3.34
N ILE A 39 13.41 22.01 2.84
CA ILE A 39 13.69 21.89 1.41
C ILE A 39 12.44 21.44 0.64
N PRO A 40 12.28 21.81 -0.64
CA PRO A 40 11.21 21.29 -1.47
C PRO A 40 11.28 19.77 -1.57
N HIS A 41 10.13 19.10 -1.35
CA HIS A 41 10.07 17.66 -1.29
C HIS A 41 8.71 17.12 -1.75
N ILE A 42 8.72 15.89 -2.26
CA ILE A 42 7.51 15.13 -2.56
C ILE A 42 7.62 13.80 -1.82
N ILE A 43 6.74 13.59 -0.84
CA ILE A 43 6.63 12.35 -0.10
C ILE A 43 5.47 11.56 -0.66
N LEU A 44 5.74 10.40 -1.27
CA LEU A 44 4.72 9.52 -1.81
C LEU A 44 4.41 8.41 -0.80
N ARG A 45 3.20 8.43 -0.23
CA ARG A 45 2.71 7.36 0.63
C ARG A 45 2.01 6.30 -0.20
N SER A 46 2.45 5.05 -0.07
CA SER A 46 1.90 3.92 -0.79
C SER A 46 1.66 2.74 0.16
N GLY A 47 0.77 1.85 -0.22
CA GLY A 47 0.46 0.63 0.54
C GLY A 47 0.31 -0.59 -0.36
N TRP A 48 0.42 -1.81 0.21
CA TRP A 48 0.22 -3.09 -0.46
C TRP A 48 1.00 -3.24 -1.77
N VAL A 49 2.25 -2.75 -1.76
CA VAL A 49 3.09 -2.75 -2.96
C VAL A 49 3.49 -4.18 -3.31
N TYR A 50 3.28 -4.56 -4.57
CA TYR A 50 3.67 -5.86 -5.10
C TYR A 50 4.41 -5.72 -6.44
N SER A 51 5.16 -6.75 -6.79
CA SER A 51 5.89 -6.82 -8.05
C SER A 51 6.11 -8.26 -8.49
N LEU A 52 6.63 -8.45 -9.71
CA LEU A 52 7.05 -9.75 -10.23
C LEU A 52 8.45 -10.18 -9.72
N ARG A 53 9.07 -9.40 -8.81
CA ARG A 53 10.40 -9.66 -8.26
C ARG A 53 10.42 -9.40 -6.76
N GLY A 54 11.43 -9.97 -6.10
CA GLY A 54 11.66 -9.79 -4.66
C GLY A 54 10.71 -10.63 -3.80
N SER A 55 10.48 -10.18 -2.56
CA SER A 55 9.56 -10.81 -1.61
C SER A 55 8.32 -9.94 -1.42
N ASN A 56 7.15 -10.45 -1.79
CA ASN A 56 5.88 -9.74 -1.67
C ASN A 56 4.70 -10.73 -1.62
N PHE A 57 3.51 -10.22 -1.33
CA PHE A 57 2.31 -11.03 -1.14
C PHE A 57 1.94 -11.85 -2.37
N LEU A 58 2.01 -11.27 -3.59
CA LEU A 58 1.69 -11.97 -4.84
C LEU A 58 2.55 -13.24 -4.99
N LEU A 59 3.87 -13.10 -4.93
CA LEU A 59 4.79 -14.22 -5.10
C LEU A 59 4.67 -15.23 -3.95
N THR A 60 4.35 -14.76 -2.75
CA THR A 60 4.11 -15.63 -1.60
C THR A 60 2.87 -16.49 -1.81
N MET A 61 1.75 -15.91 -2.30
CA MET A 61 0.52 -16.67 -2.57
C MET A 61 0.72 -17.71 -3.67
N GLN A 62 1.38 -17.35 -4.76
CA GLN A 62 1.72 -18.28 -5.83
C GLN A 62 2.56 -19.46 -5.33
N LYS A 63 3.59 -19.19 -4.53
CA LYS A 63 4.44 -20.24 -3.94
C LYS A 63 3.67 -21.14 -2.98
N LEU A 64 2.82 -20.56 -2.13
CA LEU A 64 2.02 -21.35 -1.18
C LEU A 64 1.02 -22.25 -1.92
N ALA A 65 0.37 -21.74 -2.96
CA ALA A 65 -0.58 -22.51 -3.76
C ALA A 65 0.08 -23.69 -4.52
N GLN A 66 1.35 -23.57 -4.89
CA GLN A 66 2.09 -24.66 -5.51
C GLN A 66 2.51 -25.78 -4.55
N THR A 67 2.48 -25.50 -3.24
CA THR A 67 3.02 -26.41 -2.21
C THR A 67 1.99 -26.84 -1.16
N ARG A 68 0.79 -26.28 -1.18
CA ARG A 68 -0.25 -26.53 -0.18
C ARG A 68 -1.62 -26.63 -0.83
N ASN A 69 -2.41 -27.59 -0.37
CA ASN A 69 -3.80 -27.76 -0.81
C ASN A 69 -4.74 -26.74 -0.16
N GLN A 70 -4.32 -26.11 0.95
CA GLN A 70 -5.09 -25.10 1.66
C GLN A 70 -4.22 -23.95 2.11
N VAL A 71 -4.70 -22.71 1.96
CA VAL A 71 -4.03 -21.49 2.42
C VAL A 71 -5.04 -20.61 3.15
N LYS A 72 -4.77 -20.31 4.42
CA LYS A 72 -5.54 -19.38 5.23
C LYS A 72 -5.12 -17.94 4.94
N VAL A 73 -6.07 -17.05 4.68
CA VAL A 73 -5.80 -15.65 4.34
C VAL A 73 -6.75 -14.72 5.08
N VAL A 74 -6.22 -13.65 5.65
CA VAL A 74 -6.98 -12.64 6.39
C VAL A 74 -7.95 -11.89 5.48
N ASP A 75 -9.19 -11.71 5.93
CA ASP A 75 -10.27 -11.09 5.16
C ASP A 75 -10.86 -9.81 5.79
N ASP A 76 -10.48 -9.49 7.02
CA ASP A 76 -10.95 -8.31 7.76
C ASP A 76 -9.95 -7.12 7.73
N GLN A 77 -9.01 -7.14 6.79
CA GLN A 77 -8.11 -6.03 6.50
C GLN A 77 -8.28 -5.59 5.05
N THR A 78 -8.60 -4.31 4.85
CA THR A 78 -8.88 -3.73 3.52
C THR A 78 -7.76 -2.80 3.08
N GLY A 79 -7.44 -2.83 1.78
CA GLY A 79 -6.44 -1.98 1.15
C GLY A 79 -6.52 -2.03 -0.37
N SER A 80 -5.61 -1.33 -1.02
CA SER A 80 -5.47 -1.30 -2.48
C SER A 80 -4.15 -1.95 -2.89
N PRO A 81 -4.16 -3.15 -3.51
CA PRO A 81 -2.96 -3.72 -4.10
C PRO A 81 -2.35 -2.75 -5.10
N THR A 82 -1.10 -2.38 -4.90
CA THR A 82 -0.44 -1.35 -5.67
C THR A 82 0.76 -1.92 -6.42
N TRP A 83 0.67 -1.91 -7.75
CA TRP A 83 1.74 -2.41 -8.59
C TRP A 83 2.95 -1.46 -8.56
N SER A 84 4.12 -1.97 -8.21
CA SER A 84 5.36 -1.18 -8.08
C SER A 84 5.72 -0.42 -9.35
N ARG A 85 5.44 -0.98 -10.53
CA ARG A 85 5.66 -0.30 -11.81
C ARG A 85 4.73 0.91 -11.97
N ALA A 86 3.47 0.83 -11.55
CA ALA A 86 2.56 1.98 -11.57
C ALA A 86 3.07 3.11 -10.67
N VAL A 87 3.62 2.79 -9.50
CA VAL A 87 4.27 3.78 -8.63
C VAL A 87 5.50 4.41 -9.32
N ALA A 88 6.34 3.59 -9.95
CA ALA A 88 7.52 4.09 -10.66
C ALA A 88 7.15 5.01 -11.84
N GLU A 89 6.18 4.60 -12.67
CA GLU A 89 5.69 5.38 -13.81
C GLU A 89 5.02 6.69 -13.33
N GLY A 90 4.21 6.63 -12.28
CA GLY A 90 3.61 7.83 -11.68
C GLY A 90 4.67 8.78 -11.13
N THR A 91 5.68 8.26 -10.44
CA THR A 91 6.81 9.07 -9.94
C THR A 91 7.58 9.74 -11.10
N ALA A 92 7.85 9.00 -12.18
CA ALA A 92 8.54 9.55 -13.35
C ALA A 92 7.73 10.71 -13.99
N ARG A 93 6.41 10.56 -14.12
CA ARG A 93 5.53 11.62 -14.64
C ARG A 93 5.54 12.87 -13.74
N ILE A 94 5.49 12.70 -12.43
CA ILE A 94 5.58 13.82 -11.47
C ILE A 94 6.91 14.57 -11.67
N LEU A 95 8.03 13.85 -11.75
CA LEU A 95 9.35 14.45 -11.95
C LEU A 95 9.46 15.16 -13.30
N GLU A 96 8.88 14.62 -14.36
CA GLU A 96 8.83 15.25 -15.68
C GLU A 96 8.02 16.55 -15.66
N GLN A 97 6.87 16.55 -15.01
CA GLN A 97 6.05 17.75 -14.81
C GLN A 97 6.82 18.82 -14.00
N CYS A 98 7.47 18.44 -12.91
CA CYS A 98 8.29 19.33 -12.11
C CYS A 98 9.46 19.95 -12.92
N ARG A 99 10.06 19.16 -13.81
CA ARG A 99 11.15 19.63 -14.71
C ARG A 99 10.66 20.59 -15.79
N SER A 100 9.50 20.30 -16.36
CA SER A 100 8.94 21.10 -17.48
C SER A 100 8.40 22.45 -17.03
N ALA A 101 7.95 22.58 -15.80
CA ALA A 101 7.44 23.81 -15.22
C ALA A 101 8.59 24.64 -14.65
N LYS A 102 9.24 25.46 -15.50
CA LYS A 102 10.33 26.41 -15.19
C LYS A 102 10.57 26.65 -13.68
N ASN A 103 11.55 25.98 -13.11
CA ASN A 103 12.18 26.15 -11.77
C ASN A 103 11.30 26.37 -10.52
N SER A 104 10.00 26.62 -10.62
CA SER A 104 9.12 26.93 -9.48
C SER A 104 8.13 25.81 -9.11
N ALA A 105 7.89 24.83 -9.98
CA ALA A 105 6.81 23.86 -9.75
C ALA A 105 7.08 22.91 -8.57
N ILE A 106 8.32 22.51 -8.34
CA ILE A 106 8.64 21.65 -7.18
C ILE A 106 8.44 22.39 -5.85
N PHE A 107 8.63 23.71 -5.84
CA PHE A 107 8.39 24.55 -4.67
C PHE A 107 6.89 24.73 -4.39
N SER A 108 6.08 24.87 -5.44
CA SER A 108 4.64 25.05 -5.31
C SER A 108 3.89 23.75 -5.02
N HIS A 109 4.47 22.58 -5.33
CA HIS A 109 3.85 21.26 -5.13
C HIS A 109 4.57 20.42 -4.06
N SER A 110 5.33 21.08 -3.17
CA SER A 110 5.99 20.39 -2.06
C SER A 110 4.97 19.83 -1.04
N GLY A 111 5.18 18.60 -0.59
CA GLY A 111 4.35 18.02 0.44
C GLY A 111 4.18 16.50 0.37
N ILE A 112 3.15 16.02 1.06
CA ILE A 112 2.79 14.61 1.12
C ILE A 112 1.67 14.34 0.11
N PHE A 113 1.79 13.22 -0.60
CA PHE A 113 0.80 12.73 -1.54
C PHE A 113 0.60 11.23 -1.36
N ASN A 114 -0.65 10.79 -1.38
CA ASN A 114 -0.97 9.37 -1.43
C ASN A 114 -0.89 8.87 -2.88
N MET A 115 -0.22 7.73 -3.08
CA MET A 115 -0.09 7.10 -4.39
C MET A 115 -0.35 5.60 -4.26
N SER A 116 -1.53 5.17 -4.65
CA SER A 116 -1.93 3.76 -4.71
C SER A 116 -2.67 3.47 -6.01
N CYS A 117 -2.78 2.21 -6.40
CA CYS A 117 -3.73 1.83 -7.45
C CYS A 117 -5.18 2.02 -6.98
N GLY A 118 -6.11 2.12 -7.91
CA GLY A 118 -7.53 2.27 -7.62
C GLY A 118 -8.18 0.97 -7.14
N GLY A 119 -9.40 1.09 -6.62
CA GLY A 119 -10.18 -0.02 -6.08
C GLY A 119 -9.79 -0.39 -4.64
N GLU A 120 -10.55 -1.33 -4.09
CA GLU A 120 -10.35 -1.87 -2.75
C GLU A 120 -10.58 -3.36 -2.71
N THR A 121 -9.87 -4.07 -1.84
CA THR A 121 -10.07 -5.50 -1.58
C THR A 121 -9.48 -5.86 -0.22
N SER A 122 -9.82 -7.06 0.29
CA SER A 122 -9.12 -7.68 1.42
C SER A 122 -7.87 -8.44 0.94
N TRP A 123 -7.03 -8.91 1.89
CA TRP A 123 -5.95 -9.83 1.55
C TRP A 123 -6.48 -11.12 0.95
N PHE A 124 -7.63 -11.62 1.45
CA PHE A 124 -8.29 -12.80 0.91
C PHE A 124 -8.75 -12.57 -0.54
N GLY A 125 -9.44 -11.46 -0.82
CA GLY A 125 -9.87 -11.11 -2.17
C GLY A 125 -8.68 -10.92 -3.12
N PHE A 126 -7.58 -10.33 -2.65
CA PHE A 126 -6.36 -10.22 -3.45
C PHE A 126 -5.73 -11.58 -3.74
N ALA A 127 -5.65 -12.49 -2.73
CA ALA A 127 -5.16 -13.85 -2.91
C ALA A 127 -6.02 -14.64 -3.92
N THR A 128 -7.35 -14.54 -3.80
CA THR A 128 -8.29 -15.17 -4.74
C THR A 128 -7.99 -14.73 -6.18
N LYS A 129 -7.83 -13.41 -6.38
CA LYS A 129 -7.53 -12.88 -7.70
C LYS A 129 -6.18 -13.31 -8.26
N ILE A 130 -5.17 -13.41 -7.40
CA ILE A 130 -3.84 -13.94 -7.76
C ILE A 130 -3.95 -15.38 -8.25
N LEU A 131 -4.65 -16.25 -7.50
CA LEU A 131 -4.77 -17.66 -7.84
C LEU A 131 -5.62 -17.88 -9.10
N GLU A 132 -6.70 -17.13 -9.28
CA GLU A 132 -7.50 -17.14 -10.49
C GLU A 132 -6.63 -16.83 -11.72
N LEU A 133 -5.93 -15.71 -11.72
CA LEU A 133 -5.11 -15.26 -12.85
C LEU A 133 -3.89 -16.14 -13.10
N SER A 134 -3.41 -16.85 -12.07
CA SER A 134 -2.30 -17.79 -12.16
C SER A 134 -2.74 -19.21 -12.56
N GLY A 135 -4.06 -19.48 -12.66
CA GLY A 135 -4.61 -20.81 -12.93
C GLY A 135 -4.50 -21.79 -11.74
N LEU A 136 -4.08 -21.32 -10.56
CA LEU A 136 -3.83 -22.14 -9.37
C LEU A 136 -5.05 -22.30 -8.44
N ILE A 137 -6.16 -21.60 -8.75
CA ILE A 137 -7.35 -21.59 -7.88
C ILE A 137 -8.04 -22.96 -7.79
N LYS A 138 -7.86 -23.82 -8.78
CA LYS A 138 -8.48 -25.16 -8.82
C LYS A 138 -7.75 -26.16 -7.92
N ASP A 139 -6.49 -25.93 -7.64
CA ASP A 139 -5.61 -26.86 -6.94
C ASP A 139 -5.41 -26.48 -5.47
N THR A 140 -5.89 -25.29 -5.06
CA THR A 140 -5.66 -24.75 -3.70
C THR A 140 -6.93 -24.13 -3.18
N GLU A 141 -7.40 -24.63 -2.04
CA GLU A 141 -8.50 -24.03 -1.29
C GLU A 141 -8.01 -22.79 -0.50
N LEU A 142 -8.60 -21.63 -0.76
CA LEU A 142 -8.40 -20.43 0.06
C LEU A 142 -9.44 -20.41 1.18
N ILE A 143 -8.96 -20.26 2.41
CA ILE A 143 -9.81 -20.16 3.60
C ILE A 143 -9.71 -18.74 4.14
N SER A 144 -10.85 -18.04 4.14
CA SER A 144 -10.99 -16.72 4.77
C SER A 144 -10.93 -16.85 6.29
N ILE A 145 -10.07 -16.04 6.92
CA ILE A 145 -9.93 -16.00 8.39
C ILE A 145 -9.90 -14.54 8.88
N PRO A 146 -10.37 -14.26 10.10
CA PRO A 146 -10.19 -12.96 10.73
C PRO A 146 -8.74 -12.76 11.20
N THR A 147 -8.33 -11.50 11.35
CA THR A 147 -6.97 -11.12 11.83
C THR A 147 -6.58 -11.81 13.14
N ILE A 148 -7.53 -12.04 14.04
CA ILE A 148 -7.26 -12.66 15.34
C ILE A 148 -6.75 -14.12 15.21
N GLU A 149 -7.09 -14.81 14.13
CA GLU A 149 -6.60 -16.16 13.83
C GLU A 149 -5.22 -16.17 13.15
N TYR A 150 -4.69 -14.99 12.80
CA TYR A 150 -3.37 -14.85 12.19
C TYR A 150 -2.48 -13.90 13.00
N PRO A 151 -2.05 -14.30 14.20
CA PRO A 151 -1.26 -13.44 15.07
C PRO A 151 0.08 -13.10 14.41
N THR A 152 0.36 -11.79 14.34
CA THR A 152 1.63 -11.26 13.85
C THR A 152 2.25 -10.33 14.90
N PRO A 153 3.60 -10.21 14.98
CA PRO A 153 4.25 -9.34 15.95
C PRO A 153 3.84 -7.86 15.82
N ALA A 154 3.43 -7.45 14.62
CA ALA A 154 3.01 -6.08 14.34
C ALA A 154 1.49 -6.00 14.16
N VAL A 155 0.86 -5.10 14.91
CA VAL A 155 -0.57 -4.77 14.71
C VAL A 155 -0.74 -4.10 13.36
N ARG A 156 -1.65 -4.61 12.54
CA ARG A 156 -2.01 -4.06 11.23
C ARG A 156 -3.36 -3.36 11.29
N PRO A 157 -3.52 -2.22 10.61
CA PRO A 157 -4.80 -1.52 10.56
C PRO A 157 -5.84 -2.35 9.77
N ARG A 158 -7.13 -2.23 10.16
CA ARG A 158 -8.23 -2.85 9.41
C ARG A 158 -8.43 -2.17 8.06
N ASN A 159 -8.30 -0.86 8.00
CA ASN A 159 -8.37 -0.09 6.76
C ASN A 159 -7.03 0.58 6.48
N SER A 160 -6.49 0.37 5.29
CA SER A 160 -5.27 1.01 4.79
C SER A 160 -5.46 1.68 3.42
N LEU A 161 -6.71 1.94 3.04
CA LEU A 161 -7.04 2.63 1.79
C LEU A 161 -6.51 4.06 1.83
N LEU A 162 -5.95 4.51 0.72
CA LEU A 162 -5.43 5.86 0.53
C LEU A 162 -6.22 6.58 -0.58
N SER A 163 -6.60 7.81 -0.31
CA SER A 163 -7.22 8.67 -1.32
C SER A 163 -6.16 9.29 -2.22
N ASN A 164 -6.29 9.11 -3.53
CA ASN A 164 -5.40 9.71 -4.53
C ASN A 164 -5.92 11.06 -5.04
N MET A 165 -6.91 11.67 -4.39
CA MET A 165 -7.57 12.88 -4.91
C MET A 165 -6.63 14.08 -5.05
N LYS A 166 -5.63 14.18 -4.18
CA LYS A 166 -4.63 15.27 -4.21
C LYS A 166 -3.61 15.10 -5.33
N LEU A 167 -3.38 13.87 -5.80
CA LEU A 167 -2.41 13.56 -6.85
C LEU A 167 -3.01 13.65 -8.27
N LYS A 168 -4.33 13.72 -8.40
CA LYS A 168 -5.04 13.90 -9.67
C LYS A 168 -5.07 15.36 -10.10
#